data_5a37f8ef3b58c37b6d33fad481f4f0a7
#
_entry.id   5a37f8ef3b58c37b6d33fad481f4f0a7
#
_cell.length_a   1.000
_cell.length_b   1.000
_cell.length_c   1.000
_cell.angle_alpha   90.00
_cell.angle_beta   90.00
_cell.angle_gamma   90.00
#
_symmetry.space_group_name_H-M   'P 1'
#
loop_
_entity.id
_entity.type
_entity.pdbx_description
1 polymer ?
#
loop_
_entity_poly.entity_id
_entity_poly.type
_entity_poly.pdbx_seq_one_letter_code
_entity_poly.pdbx_strand_id
1 'polypeptide(L)'
;NTFYITYAADSDKDQTFFLWGLKQDILCRMLLPMGDITKVEARVWAAEHGFRKVATKKDSIGVCFCPMDYRTFLKNWLAQNNEALAEEEQMMGENQALVGDWQVLVGSNQAGLNKVKRGRFVDEKGDFIAWHEGYPFYTIGQRRGLGIHLNRPVFVKEINPEKNEVVLASLSALEKTEMWLKDWNLVNQERTLGHSDIIVKIRYRKQENHATITITPDHLLHVQLHEPLTAIAPGQAAAFYKDGLLLGGGIIVNAR
;
A
#
# COMPACT_ATOMS: atom_id res chain seq x y z
N ASN A 1 -16.54 26.56 -7.25
CA ASN A 1 -16.07 26.19 -5.90
C ASN A 1 -15.28 24.88 -6.01
N THR A 2 -14.13 24.80 -5.34
CA THR A 2 -13.33 23.58 -5.24
C THR A 2 -13.48 23.02 -3.82
N PHE A 3 -13.80 21.74 -3.70
CA PHE A 3 -13.96 21.04 -2.43
C PHE A 3 -12.68 20.31 -2.07
N TYR A 4 -12.30 20.34 -0.81
CA TYR A 4 -11.10 19.69 -0.26
C TYR A 4 -11.47 18.85 0.95
N ILE A 5 -10.66 17.85 1.24
CA ILE A 5 -10.69 17.12 2.51
C ILE A 5 -9.61 17.71 3.41
N THR A 6 -9.98 18.06 4.65
CA THR A 6 -9.05 18.49 5.71
C THR A 6 -8.60 17.30 6.53
N TYR A 7 -7.47 17.42 7.24
CA TYR A 7 -7.10 16.45 8.27
C TYR A 7 -8.23 16.29 9.30
N ALA A 8 -8.38 15.08 9.82
CA ALA A 8 -9.27 14.82 10.96
C ALA A 8 -8.72 15.45 12.25
N ALA A 9 -9.60 15.80 13.19
CA ALA A 9 -9.23 16.28 14.52
C ALA A 9 -8.39 15.25 15.29
N ASP A 10 -8.65 13.94 15.11
CA ASP A 10 -7.85 12.85 15.67
C ASP A 10 -6.74 12.46 14.68
N SER A 11 -5.55 13.02 14.86
CA SER A 11 -4.40 12.76 13.99
C SER A 11 -3.95 11.28 13.98
N ASP A 12 -4.21 10.52 15.05
CA ASP A 12 -3.88 9.10 15.14
C ASP A 12 -4.89 8.20 14.40
N LYS A 13 -6.07 8.72 14.12
CA LYS A 13 -7.17 8.05 13.43
C LYS A 13 -7.49 8.66 12.07
N ASP A 14 -6.72 9.63 11.64
CA ASP A 14 -6.86 10.26 10.33
C ASP A 14 -6.68 9.23 9.22
N GLN A 15 -7.72 9.04 8.41
CA GLN A 15 -7.73 8.14 7.25
C GLN A 15 -7.85 8.88 5.91
N THR A 16 -7.65 10.18 5.89
CA THR A 16 -7.70 10.99 4.67
C THR A 16 -6.71 10.50 3.61
N PHE A 17 -5.62 9.85 4.03
CA PHE A 17 -4.67 9.18 3.14
C PHE A 17 -5.32 8.27 2.09
N PHE A 18 -6.41 7.58 2.43
CA PHE A 18 -7.08 6.66 1.51
C PHE A 18 -8.05 7.35 0.54
N LEU A 19 -8.27 8.66 0.70
CA LEU A 19 -9.27 9.44 -0.04
C LEU A 19 -8.66 10.26 -1.19
N TRP A 20 -7.37 10.12 -1.46
CA TRP A 20 -6.65 10.90 -2.48
C TRP A 20 -7.23 10.79 -3.89
N GLY A 21 -7.85 9.65 -4.23
CA GLY A 21 -8.41 9.39 -5.56
C GLY A 21 -9.81 9.95 -5.80
N LEU A 22 -10.43 10.59 -4.80
CA LEU A 22 -11.78 11.13 -4.93
C LEU A 22 -11.82 12.38 -5.80
N LYS A 23 -12.76 12.42 -6.73
CA LYS A 23 -12.98 13.52 -7.66
C LYS A 23 -13.98 14.55 -7.10
N GLN A 24 -14.05 15.73 -7.70
CA GLN A 24 -14.87 16.85 -7.25
C GLN A 24 -16.37 16.55 -7.21
N ASP A 25 -16.89 15.75 -8.13
CA ASP A 25 -18.28 15.31 -8.19
C ASP A 25 -18.67 14.42 -7.00
N ILE A 26 -17.72 13.73 -6.38
CA ILE A 26 -17.91 12.96 -5.14
C ILE A 26 -17.68 13.86 -3.94
N LEU A 27 -16.60 14.64 -3.92
CA LEU A 27 -16.23 15.50 -2.80
C LEU A 27 -17.34 16.50 -2.45
N CYS A 28 -18.02 17.10 -3.44
CA CYS A 28 -19.09 18.06 -3.20
C CYS A 28 -20.35 17.46 -2.52
N ARG A 29 -20.47 16.14 -2.47
CA ARG A 29 -21.60 15.43 -1.85
C ARG A 29 -21.20 14.61 -0.64
N MET A 30 -19.91 14.53 -0.34
CA MET A 30 -19.38 13.70 0.73
C MET A 30 -19.57 14.37 2.10
N LEU A 31 -20.04 13.61 3.07
CA LEU A 31 -20.12 14.02 4.46
C LEU A 31 -19.23 13.10 5.30
N LEU A 32 -18.40 13.70 6.14
CA LEU A 32 -17.47 13.03 7.05
C LEU A 32 -17.80 13.39 8.50
N PRO A 33 -18.89 12.86 9.09
CA PRO A 33 -19.42 13.31 10.37
C PRO A 33 -18.49 13.08 11.56
N MET A 34 -17.47 12.24 11.40
CA MET A 34 -16.48 11.93 12.46
C MET A 34 -15.20 12.77 12.33
N GLY A 35 -15.13 13.69 11.37
CA GLY A 35 -13.91 14.45 11.07
C GLY A 35 -13.49 15.40 12.21
N ASP A 36 -14.46 15.94 12.93
CA ASP A 36 -14.23 17.00 13.94
C ASP A 36 -14.18 16.46 15.38
N ILE A 37 -14.26 15.14 15.57
CA ILE A 37 -14.23 14.52 16.90
C ILE A 37 -13.14 13.47 17.01
N THR A 38 -12.59 13.34 18.22
CA THR A 38 -11.59 12.31 18.53
C THR A 38 -12.27 10.95 18.75
N LYS A 39 -11.48 9.91 18.63
CA LYS A 39 -11.93 8.53 18.95
C LYS A 39 -12.43 8.40 20.40
N VAL A 40 -11.84 9.16 21.33
CA VAL A 40 -12.25 9.14 22.74
C VAL A 40 -13.64 9.75 22.89
N GLU A 41 -13.85 10.92 22.30
CA GLU A 41 -15.17 11.60 22.30
C GLU A 41 -16.25 10.73 21.64
N ALA A 42 -15.93 10.11 20.49
CA ALA A 42 -16.85 9.21 19.82
C ALA A 42 -17.27 8.02 20.70
N ARG A 43 -16.35 7.47 21.50
CA ARG A 43 -16.64 6.39 22.45
C ARG A 43 -17.49 6.83 23.62
N VAL A 44 -17.23 8.03 24.16
CA VAL A 44 -18.07 8.61 25.22
C VAL A 44 -19.47 8.80 24.69
N TRP A 45 -19.62 9.45 23.55
CA TRP A 45 -20.91 9.64 22.90
C TRP A 45 -21.67 8.34 22.68
N ALA A 46 -20.99 7.29 22.18
CA ALA A 46 -21.61 5.97 21.96
C ALA A 46 -22.08 5.34 23.28
N ALA A 47 -21.32 5.48 24.37
CA ALA A 47 -21.71 4.95 25.69
C ALA A 47 -22.95 5.65 26.24
N GLU A 48 -23.02 6.97 26.14
CA GLU A 48 -24.16 7.80 26.59
C GLU A 48 -25.44 7.49 25.83
N HIS A 49 -25.32 7.12 24.53
CA HIS A 49 -26.44 6.75 23.68
C HIS A 49 -26.79 5.25 23.71
N GLY A 50 -26.26 4.50 24.69
CA GLY A 50 -26.60 3.09 24.89
C GLY A 50 -25.76 2.08 24.10
N PHE A 51 -24.81 2.52 23.25
CA PHE A 51 -23.95 1.64 22.46
C PHE A 51 -22.71 1.15 23.21
N ARG A 52 -22.86 0.67 24.45
CA ARG A 52 -21.77 0.28 25.35
C ARG A 52 -20.79 -0.74 24.76
N LYS A 53 -21.30 -1.76 24.02
CA LYS A 53 -20.44 -2.77 23.37
C LYS A 53 -19.52 -2.15 22.31
N VAL A 54 -20.01 -1.17 21.57
CA VAL A 54 -19.24 -0.46 20.55
C VAL A 54 -18.21 0.46 21.21
N ALA A 55 -18.60 1.18 22.26
CA ALA A 55 -17.73 2.09 23.00
C ALA A 55 -16.50 1.38 23.60
N THR A 56 -16.64 0.12 24.03
CA THR A 56 -15.56 -0.67 24.67
C THR A 56 -14.80 -1.57 23.70
N LYS A 57 -15.28 -1.74 22.44
CA LYS A 57 -14.62 -2.61 21.47
C LYS A 57 -13.23 -2.11 21.12
N LYS A 58 -12.25 -3.02 21.12
CA LYS A 58 -10.89 -2.73 20.63
C LYS A 58 -10.92 -2.44 19.15
N ASP A 59 -10.02 -1.56 18.69
CA ASP A 59 -9.87 -1.27 17.27
C ASP A 59 -9.46 -2.54 16.52
N SER A 60 -10.08 -2.79 15.37
CA SER A 60 -9.62 -3.83 14.44
C SER A 60 -8.31 -3.37 13.81
N ILE A 61 -7.26 -4.19 13.97
CA ILE A 61 -5.95 -3.93 13.38
C ILE A 61 -5.82 -4.66 12.03
N GLY A 62 -6.68 -5.63 11.77
CA GLY A 62 -6.69 -6.45 10.56
C GLY A 62 -7.75 -6.06 9.54
N VAL A 63 -7.65 -6.65 8.38
CA VAL A 63 -8.65 -6.53 7.31
C VAL A 63 -9.92 -7.26 7.76
N CYS A 64 -11.09 -6.63 7.63
CA CYS A 64 -12.36 -7.12 8.19
C CYS A 64 -12.80 -8.50 7.64
N PHE A 65 -12.31 -8.88 6.46
CA PHE A 65 -12.58 -10.20 5.84
C PHE A 65 -11.52 -11.26 6.12
N CYS A 66 -10.46 -10.93 6.90
CA CYS A 66 -9.39 -11.87 7.24
C CYS A 66 -9.45 -12.19 8.75
N PRO A 67 -10.18 -13.25 9.17
CA PRO A 67 -10.34 -13.59 10.59
C PRO A 67 -9.09 -14.22 11.22
N MET A 68 -8.10 -14.57 10.39
CA MET A 68 -6.82 -15.18 10.76
C MET A 68 -5.66 -14.25 10.39
N ASP A 69 -4.43 -14.65 10.69
CA ASP A 69 -3.27 -13.92 10.19
C ASP A 69 -3.18 -13.99 8.65
N TYR A 70 -2.64 -12.92 8.04
CA TYR A 70 -2.61 -12.78 6.58
C TYR A 70 -1.82 -13.90 5.86
N ARG A 71 -0.83 -14.50 6.50
CA ARG A 71 -0.04 -15.59 5.90
C ARG A 71 -0.86 -16.86 5.79
N THR A 72 -1.60 -17.20 6.84
CA THR A 72 -2.54 -18.32 6.83
C THR A 72 -3.64 -18.09 5.80
N PHE A 73 -4.18 -16.88 5.74
CA PHE A 73 -5.16 -16.51 4.71
C PHE A 73 -4.59 -16.70 3.30
N LEU A 74 -3.41 -16.16 3.01
CA LEU A 74 -2.77 -16.30 1.70
C LEU A 74 -2.46 -17.76 1.34
N LYS A 75 -1.96 -18.56 2.31
CA LYS A 75 -1.71 -20.00 2.09
C LYS A 75 -3.00 -20.74 1.71
N ASN A 76 -4.08 -20.48 2.42
CA ASN A 76 -5.38 -21.10 2.15
C ASN A 76 -5.94 -20.67 0.79
N TRP A 77 -5.86 -19.37 0.50
CA TRP A 77 -6.30 -18.81 -0.78
C TRP A 77 -5.52 -19.38 -1.97
N LEU A 78 -4.19 -19.47 -1.85
CA LEU A 78 -3.32 -20.06 -2.87
C LEU A 78 -3.60 -21.57 -3.06
N ALA A 79 -3.86 -22.32 -1.98
CA ALA A 79 -4.21 -23.73 -2.07
C ALA A 79 -5.53 -23.93 -2.84
N GLN A 80 -6.58 -23.19 -2.47
CA GLN A 80 -7.90 -23.27 -3.11
C GLN A 80 -7.86 -22.89 -4.60
N ASN A 81 -7.10 -21.83 -4.94
CA ASN A 81 -7.02 -21.41 -6.35
C ASN A 81 -6.10 -22.33 -7.19
N ASN A 82 -5.13 -23.00 -6.57
CA ASN A 82 -4.34 -24.02 -7.28
C ASN A 82 -5.17 -25.26 -7.63
N GLU A 83 -6.10 -25.67 -6.79
CA GLU A 83 -7.02 -26.78 -7.08
C GLU A 83 -8.00 -26.39 -8.20
N ALA A 84 -8.59 -25.20 -8.14
CA ALA A 84 -9.50 -24.70 -9.18
C ALA A 84 -8.82 -24.55 -10.55
N LEU A 85 -7.58 -24.05 -10.60
CA LEU A 85 -6.82 -23.92 -11.84
C LEU A 85 -6.38 -25.27 -12.41
N ALA A 86 -6.10 -26.25 -11.57
CA ALA A 86 -5.79 -27.61 -12.03
C ALA A 86 -7.03 -28.31 -12.64
N GLU A 87 -8.22 -28.04 -12.10
CA GLU A 87 -9.50 -28.51 -12.66
C GLU A 87 -9.84 -27.77 -13.97
N GLU A 88 -9.59 -26.46 -14.08
CA GLU A 88 -9.77 -25.70 -15.31
C GLU A 88 -8.79 -26.11 -16.41
N GLU A 89 -7.52 -26.39 -16.10
CA GLU A 89 -6.55 -26.91 -17.08
C GLU A 89 -6.95 -28.30 -17.59
N GLN A 90 -7.58 -29.16 -16.78
CA GLN A 90 -8.12 -30.42 -17.21
C GLN A 90 -9.39 -30.25 -18.07
N MET A 91 -10.23 -29.26 -17.81
CA MET A 91 -11.43 -28.98 -18.60
C MET A 91 -11.14 -28.21 -19.90
N MET A 92 -10.08 -27.39 -19.95
CA MET A 92 -9.68 -26.62 -21.15
C MET A 92 -9.00 -27.44 -22.24
N GLY A 93 -8.71 -28.73 -22.00
CA GLY A 93 -8.23 -29.65 -23.04
C GLY A 93 -9.18 -29.83 -24.22
N GLU A 94 -10.42 -29.34 -24.14
CA GLU A 94 -11.44 -29.60 -25.20
C GLU A 94 -12.19 -28.36 -25.74
N ASN A 95 -12.08 -27.13 -25.19
CA ASN A 95 -12.80 -25.98 -25.75
C ASN A 95 -12.11 -24.63 -25.53
N GLN A 96 -11.49 -24.11 -26.57
CA GLN A 96 -11.05 -22.72 -26.68
C GLN A 96 -12.22 -21.79 -27.04
N ALA A 97 -13.02 -21.32 -26.10
CA ALA A 97 -13.78 -20.08 -26.23
C ALA A 97 -14.54 -19.76 -24.93
N LEU A 98 -14.39 -18.55 -24.45
CA LEU A 98 -15.04 -17.87 -23.33
C LEU A 98 -14.13 -17.62 -22.11
N VAL A 99 -13.19 -16.73 -22.28
CA VAL A 99 -12.52 -16.05 -21.14
C VAL A 99 -13.04 -14.61 -21.11
N GLY A 100 -14.00 -14.35 -20.24
CA GLY A 100 -14.50 -13.02 -19.96
C GLY A 100 -13.61 -12.26 -18.96
N ASP A 101 -13.64 -10.97 -19.05
CA ASP A 101 -13.07 -9.80 -18.35
C ASP A 101 -12.39 -9.90 -16.95
N TRP A 102 -12.14 -11.06 -16.40
CA TRP A 102 -11.45 -11.22 -15.11
C TRP A 102 -9.93 -11.11 -15.19
N GLN A 103 -9.35 -11.17 -16.40
CA GLN A 103 -7.90 -11.05 -16.62
C GLN A 103 -7.34 -9.66 -16.37
N VAL A 104 -8.18 -8.64 -16.27
CA VAL A 104 -7.76 -7.23 -16.11
C VAL A 104 -7.43 -6.88 -14.66
N LEU A 105 -7.94 -7.61 -13.67
CA LEU A 105 -7.73 -7.33 -12.24
C LEU A 105 -6.53 -8.05 -11.61
N VAL A 106 -6.07 -9.14 -12.22
CA VAL A 106 -4.87 -9.86 -11.80
C VAL A 106 -3.87 -9.70 -12.94
N GLY A 107 -2.99 -8.71 -12.82
CA GLY A 107 -1.99 -8.42 -13.85
C GLY A 107 -1.31 -9.69 -14.38
N SER A 108 -0.86 -9.66 -15.60
CA SER A 108 -0.32 -10.70 -16.49
C SER A 108 0.77 -11.66 -15.93
N ASN A 109 0.82 -11.89 -14.62
CA ASN A 109 1.75 -12.79 -13.93
C ASN A 109 1.08 -14.05 -13.35
N GLN A 110 0.06 -14.60 -14.01
CA GLN A 110 -0.57 -15.86 -13.59
C GLN A 110 0.40 -17.05 -13.49
N ALA A 111 1.46 -17.04 -14.27
CA ALA A 111 2.48 -18.13 -14.25
C ALA A 111 3.27 -18.22 -12.93
N GLY A 112 3.32 -17.16 -12.11
CA GLY A 112 4.13 -17.11 -10.88
C GLY A 112 3.39 -17.52 -9.59
N LEU A 113 2.06 -17.51 -9.56
CA LEU A 113 1.27 -17.76 -8.35
C LEU A 113 0.98 -19.25 -8.11
N ASN A 114 1.06 -20.09 -9.14
CA ASN A 114 0.61 -21.47 -9.10
C ASN A 114 1.45 -22.45 -8.27
N LYS A 115 2.60 -22.02 -7.75
CA LYS A 115 3.38 -22.82 -6.76
C LYS A 115 4.19 -21.88 -5.90
N VAL A 116 3.66 -21.44 -4.76
CA VAL A 116 4.50 -20.81 -3.74
C VAL A 116 5.53 -21.83 -3.28
N LYS A 117 6.67 -21.83 -3.97
CA LYS A 117 7.82 -22.63 -3.63
C LYS A 117 8.69 -21.90 -2.63
N ARG A 118 9.40 -22.68 -1.83
CA ARG A 118 10.47 -22.18 -0.97
C ARG A 118 11.46 -21.37 -1.83
N GLY A 119 11.74 -20.12 -1.42
CA GLY A 119 12.65 -19.21 -2.10
C GLY A 119 13.86 -18.86 -1.25
N ARG A 120 14.73 -17.97 -1.76
CA ARG A 120 15.99 -17.62 -1.12
C ARG A 120 15.99 -16.18 -0.62
N PHE A 121 16.38 -15.96 0.64
CA PHE A 121 16.91 -14.68 1.07
C PHE A 121 18.33 -14.57 0.58
N VAL A 122 18.64 -13.45 -0.07
CA VAL A 122 19.97 -13.12 -0.56
C VAL A 122 20.38 -11.74 -0.08
N ASP A 123 21.66 -11.46 -0.06
CA ASP A 123 22.16 -10.11 0.18
C ASP A 123 22.17 -9.27 -1.11
N GLU A 124 22.68 -8.05 -1.04
CA GLU A 124 22.79 -7.12 -2.18
C GLU A 124 23.75 -7.59 -3.28
N LYS A 125 24.61 -8.56 -2.99
CA LYS A 125 25.52 -9.19 -3.97
C LYS A 125 24.93 -10.44 -4.61
N GLY A 126 23.78 -10.91 -4.09
CA GLY A 126 23.15 -12.16 -4.49
C GLY A 126 23.62 -13.39 -3.69
N ASP A 127 24.43 -13.18 -2.64
CA ASP A 127 24.88 -14.26 -1.79
C ASP A 127 23.75 -14.80 -0.92
N PHE A 128 23.68 -16.14 -0.81
CA PHE A 128 22.64 -16.82 -0.06
C PHE A 128 22.74 -16.53 1.43
N ILE A 129 21.61 -16.17 2.04
CA ILE A 129 21.49 -15.96 3.49
C ILE A 129 20.70 -17.10 4.14
N ALA A 130 19.48 -17.36 3.65
CA ALA A 130 18.58 -18.38 4.22
C ALA A 130 17.44 -18.72 3.24
N TRP A 131 16.66 -19.73 3.58
CA TRP A 131 15.45 -20.08 2.86
C TRP A 131 14.22 -19.36 3.43
N HIS A 132 13.26 -19.01 2.55
CA HIS A 132 11.96 -18.46 2.94
C HIS A 132 10.78 -19.23 2.32
N GLU A 133 9.57 -19.03 2.82
CA GLU A 133 8.37 -19.76 2.42
C GLU A 133 7.81 -19.37 1.04
N GLY A 134 8.36 -18.37 0.38
CA GLY A 134 7.92 -17.83 -0.91
C GLY A 134 7.84 -16.30 -0.87
N TYR A 135 8.19 -15.64 -1.98
CA TYR A 135 8.25 -14.19 -2.07
C TYR A 135 6.92 -13.46 -1.74
N PRO A 136 5.70 -14.02 -1.99
CA PRO A 136 4.46 -13.29 -1.73
C PRO A 136 4.20 -12.98 -0.24
N PHE A 137 4.93 -13.64 0.67
CA PHE A 137 4.81 -13.41 2.11
C PHE A 137 5.65 -12.25 2.62
N TYR A 138 6.34 -11.53 1.74
CA TYR A 138 7.26 -10.45 2.11
C TYR A 138 6.88 -9.14 1.43
N THR A 139 7.25 -8.02 2.08
CA THR A 139 6.96 -6.67 1.60
C THR A 139 8.22 -5.80 1.74
N ILE A 140 8.47 -4.92 0.78
CA ILE A 140 9.59 -3.98 0.83
C ILE A 140 9.52 -3.15 2.13
N GLY A 141 10.66 -3.04 2.83
CA GLY A 141 10.77 -2.40 4.14
C GLY A 141 10.40 -3.29 5.32
N GLN A 142 10.00 -4.54 5.11
CA GLN A 142 9.70 -5.46 6.20
C GLN A 142 10.96 -5.82 6.98
N ARG A 143 10.88 -5.69 8.32
CA ARG A 143 11.93 -6.08 9.27
C ARG A 143 11.54 -7.31 10.09
N ARG A 144 10.26 -7.40 10.51
CA ARG A 144 9.77 -8.46 11.39
C ARG A 144 9.17 -9.62 10.61
N GLY A 145 9.18 -10.81 11.21
CA GLY A 145 8.56 -11.98 10.59
C GLY A 145 9.34 -12.54 9.40
N LEU A 146 10.63 -12.29 9.31
CA LEU A 146 11.50 -12.87 8.29
C LEU A 146 11.86 -14.34 8.61
N GLY A 147 11.73 -14.76 9.87
CA GLY A 147 12.06 -16.12 10.28
C GLY A 147 13.56 -16.43 10.29
N ILE A 148 14.41 -15.40 10.32
CA ILE A 148 15.87 -15.52 10.35
C ILE A 148 16.43 -14.75 11.54
N HIS A 149 17.57 -15.22 12.04
CA HIS A 149 18.33 -14.56 13.11
C HIS A 149 19.69 -14.15 12.57
N LEU A 150 19.90 -12.85 12.44
CA LEU A 150 21.17 -12.26 12.05
C LEU A 150 21.64 -11.31 13.16
N ASN A 151 22.95 -11.16 13.33
CA ASN A 151 23.54 -10.29 14.35
C ASN A 151 23.38 -8.78 14.06
N ARG A 152 22.65 -8.45 13.01
CA ARG A 152 22.34 -7.07 12.60
C ARG A 152 20.87 -6.97 12.14
N PRO A 153 20.24 -5.79 12.28
CA PRO A 153 18.92 -5.56 11.69
C PRO A 153 19.02 -5.57 10.17
N VAL A 154 18.12 -6.32 9.53
CA VAL A 154 17.98 -6.37 8.07
C VAL A 154 16.52 -6.10 7.68
N PHE A 155 16.36 -5.60 6.46
CA PHE A 155 15.09 -5.20 5.88
C PHE A 155 14.96 -5.78 4.47
N VAL A 156 13.74 -6.07 4.05
CA VAL A 156 13.47 -6.43 2.66
C VAL A 156 13.70 -5.20 1.79
N LYS A 157 14.71 -5.25 0.95
CA LYS A 157 15.05 -4.18 -0.01
C LYS A 157 14.34 -4.36 -1.33
N GLU A 158 14.33 -5.58 -1.84
CA GLU A 158 13.81 -5.92 -3.16
C GLU A 158 13.17 -7.31 -3.14
N ILE A 159 12.21 -7.53 -4.00
CA ILE A 159 11.56 -8.83 -4.23
C ILE A 159 11.67 -9.13 -5.72
N ASN A 160 12.25 -10.28 -6.05
CA ASN A 160 12.33 -10.80 -7.41
C ASN A 160 11.40 -12.01 -7.55
N PRO A 161 10.21 -11.85 -8.14
CA PRO A 161 9.26 -12.95 -8.30
C PRO A 161 9.77 -14.07 -9.23
N GLU A 162 10.50 -13.72 -10.30
CA GLU A 162 10.96 -14.67 -11.30
C GLU A 162 11.98 -15.67 -10.72
N LYS A 163 12.89 -15.17 -9.88
CA LYS A 163 13.90 -15.98 -9.19
C LYS A 163 13.43 -16.53 -7.85
N ASN A 164 12.25 -16.09 -7.38
CA ASN A 164 11.75 -16.34 -6.04
C ASN A 164 12.78 -15.95 -4.96
N GLU A 165 13.34 -14.75 -5.12
CA GLU A 165 14.37 -14.19 -4.24
C GLU A 165 13.85 -12.95 -3.52
N VAL A 166 14.27 -12.80 -2.27
CA VAL A 166 14.02 -11.62 -1.44
C VAL A 166 15.38 -11.09 -1.00
N VAL A 167 15.72 -9.89 -1.48
CA VAL A 167 17.00 -9.24 -1.16
C VAL A 167 16.88 -8.54 0.20
N LEU A 168 17.81 -8.84 1.08
CA LEU A 168 17.90 -8.23 2.41
C LEU A 168 19.07 -7.24 2.47
N ALA A 169 18.81 -6.06 3.06
CA ALA A 169 19.81 -5.01 3.20
C ALA A 169 19.68 -4.25 4.52
N SER A 170 20.59 -3.30 4.76
CA SER A 170 20.50 -2.34 5.85
C SER A 170 19.37 -1.34 5.58
N LEU A 171 18.92 -0.61 6.61
CA LEU A 171 17.89 0.41 6.45
C LEU A 171 18.30 1.52 5.47
N SER A 172 19.57 1.96 5.54
CA SER A 172 20.10 2.99 4.64
C SER A 172 20.09 2.60 3.17
N ALA A 173 20.19 1.31 2.86
CA ALA A 173 20.08 0.82 1.48
C ALA A 173 18.66 0.89 0.89
N LEU A 174 17.67 1.23 1.71
CA LEU A 174 16.27 1.43 1.30
C LEU A 174 15.91 2.92 1.13
N GLU A 175 16.84 3.81 1.38
CA GLU A 175 16.67 5.26 1.21
C GLU A 175 16.51 5.61 -0.27
N LYS A 176 15.47 6.38 -0.56
CA LYS A 176 15.13 6.87 -1.90
C LYS A 176 14.78 8.35 -1.83
N THR A 177 15.15 9.09 -2.85
CA THR A 177 14.89 10.54 -2.95
C THR A 177 13.87 10.90 -4.01
N GLU A 178 13.52 9.95 -4.86
CA GLU A 178 12.58 10.19 -5.96
C GLU A 178 11.59 9.05 -6.10
N MET A 179 10.38 9.37 -6.57
CA MET A 179 9.40 8.37 -6.97
C MET A 179 8.51 8.86 -8.11
N TRP A 180 8.00 7.92 -8.89
CA TRP A 180 7.09 8.16 -10.01
C TRP A 180 5.73 7.51 -9.72
N LEU A 181 4.66 8.26 -9.99
CA LEU A 181 3.30 7.81 -9.72
C LEU A 181 2.47 7.79 -11.01
N LYS A 182 1.67 6.74 -11.16
CA LYS A 182 0.61 6.62 -12.17
C LYS A 182 -0.77 6.73 -11.54
N ASP A 183 -1.82 6.70 -12.36
CA ASP A 183 -3.23 6.68 -11.94
C ASP A 183 -3.52 7.80 -10.93
N TRP A 184 -2.90 8.95 -11.11
CA TRP A 184 -2.94 10.05 -10.16
C TRP A 184 -4.19 10.91 -10.31
N ASN A 185 -4.56 11.54 -9.21
CA ASN A 185 -5.61 12.54 -9.12
C ASN A 185 -5.09 13.75 -8.34
N LEU A 186 -5.22 14.95 -8.89
CA LEU A 186 -4.92 16.21 -8.20
C LEU A 186 -6.19 17.07 -8.14
N VAL A 187 -6.58 17.45 -6.94
CA VAL A 187 -7.74 18.32 -6.68
C VAL A 187 -7.52 19.69 -7.30
N ASN A 188 -6.30 20.20 -7.23
CA ASN A 188 -5.89 21.47 -7.82
C ASN A 188 -4.40 21.37 -8.23
N GLN A 189 -4.15 21.39 -9.54
CA GLN A 189 -2.78 21.29 -10.06
C GLN A 189 -1.94 22.53 -9.74
N GLU A 190 -2.51 23.74 -9.79
CA GLU A 190 -1.79 24.99 -9.52
C GLU A 190 -1.28 25.05 -8.08
N ARG A 191 -2.03 24.49 -7.12
CA ARG A 191 -1.61 24.42 -5.71
C ARG A 191 -0.63 23.28 -5.41
N THR A 192 -0.45 22.35 -6.33
CA THR A 192 0.34 21.14 -6.10
C THR A 192 1.65 21.15 -6.85
N LEU A 193 1.62 21.52 -8.14
CA LEU A 193 2.79 21.39 -9.01
C LEU A 193 3.79 22.52 -8.81
N GLY A 194 5.08 22.19 -8.76
CA GLY A 194 6.20 23.13 -8.65
C GLY A 194 6.39 23.76 -7.27
N HIS A 195 5.54 23.45 -6.29
CA HIS A 195 5.70 23.93 -4.92
C HIS A 195 6.62 23.02 -4.12
N SER A 196 7.47 23.62 -3.27
CA SER A 196 8.43 22.88 -2.42
C SER A 196 7.89 22.55 -1.03
N ASP A 197 6.72 23.04 -0.67
CA ASP A 197 6.10 22.88 0.65
C ASP A 197 4.99 21.82 0.66
N ILE A 198 4.99 20.93 -0.33
CA ILE A 198 4.05 19.80 -0.38
C ILE A 198 4.52 18.70 0.57
N ILE A 199 3.65 18.28 1.48
CA ILE A 199 3.87 17.13 2.34
C ILE A 199 3.41 15.87 1.60
N VAL A 200 4.30 14.87 1.51
CA VAL A 200 4.03 13.57 0.90
C VAL A 200 3.94 12.51 1.98
N LYS A 201 2.84 11.75 1.96
CA LYS A 201 2.67 10.54 2.79
C LYS A 201 2.60 9.31 1.90
N ILE A 202 3.38 8.28 2.23
CA ILE A 202 3.33 6.96 1.57
C ILE A 202 2.65 5.89 2.44
N ARG A 203 2.15 6.29 3.61
CA ARG A 203 1.42 5.48 4.59
C ARG A 203 0.45 6.38 5.34
N TYR A 204 -0.61 5.81 5.87
CA TYR A 204 -1.61 6.56 6.65
C TYR A 204 -1.07 7.16 7.96
N ARG A 205 0.03 6.62 8.50
CA ARG A 205 0.64 7.12 9.74
C ARG A 205 1.23 8.52 9.55
N LYS A 206 1.37 9.25 10.65
CA LYS A 206 1.96 10.59 10.66
C LYS A 206 3.33 10.59 9.99
N GLN A 207 3.46 11.31 8.89
CA GLN A 207 4.67 11.54 8.11
C GLN A 207 4.65 12.98 7.62
N GLU A 208 5.79 13.61 7.61
CA GLU A 208 5.98 14.99 7.14
C GLU A 208 7.20 15.02 6.20
N ASN A 209 7.04 14.39 5.04
CA ASN A 209 8.12 14.37 4.05
C ASN A 209 7.84 15.47 3.01
N HIS A 210 8.67 16.50 2.98
CA HIS A 210 8.53 17.56 1.99
C HIS A 210 9.04 17.12 0.63
N ALA A 211 8.34 17.58 -0.42
CA ALA A 211 8.70 17.25 -1.79
C ALA A 211 8.25 18.33 -2.78
N THR A 212 8.86 18.29 -3.95
CA THR A 212 8.41 19.02 -5.14
C THR A 212 7.82 18.04 -6.13
N ILE A 213 6.65 18.38 -6.71
CA ILE A 213 5.90 17.51 -7.60
C ILE A 213 5.85 18.14 -8.98
N THR A 214 6.16 17.35 -10.01
CA THR A 214 6.08 17.75 -11.41
C THR A 214 5.41 16.66 -12.26
N ILE A 215 4.94 17.02 -13.45
CA ILE A 215 4.39 16.07 -14.42
C ILE A 215 5.48 15.76 -15.45
N THR A 216 5.73 14.47 -15.69
CA THR A 216 6.68 14.03 -16.73
C THR A 216 6.00 14.03 -18.12
N PRO A 217 6.78 14.01 -19.21
CA PRO A 217 6.23 13.88 -20.58
C PRO A 217 5.35 12.63 -20.76
N ASP A 218 5.63 11.56 -20.03
CA ASP A 218 4.87 10.29 -20.06
C ASP A 218 3.64 10.31 -19.15
N HIS A 219 3.19 11.49 -18.71
CA HIS A 219 2.04 11.68 -17.82
C HIS A 219 2.12 10.97 -16.47
N LEU A 220 3.32 10.72 -15.96
CA LEU A 220 3.52 10.32 -14.56
C LEU A 220 3.70 11.57 -13.70
N LEU A 221 3.38 11.47 -12.40
CA LEU A 221 3.87 12.45 -11.44
C LEU A 221 5.28 12.02 -11.00
N HIS A 222 6.23 12.92 -11.12
CA HIS A 222 7.54 12.82 -10.52
C HIS A 222 7.55 13.57 -9.21
N VAL A 223 7.92 12.89 -8.15
CA VAL A 223 8.00 13.42 -6.78
C VAL A 223 9.45 13.41 -6.36
N GLN A 224 10.03 14.59 -6.23
CA GLN A 224 11.37 14.81 -5.71
C GLN A 224 11.28 15.09 -4.21
N LEU A 225 11.71 14.15 -3.38
CA LEU A 225 11.77 14.31 -1.93
C LEU A 225 12.93 15.22 -1.53
N HIS A 226 12.74 16.06 -0.52
CA HIS A 226 13.80 16.92 0.01
C HIS A 226 14.75 16.15 0.93
N GLU A 227 14.26 15.10 1.57
CA GLU A 227 15.03 14.19 2.41
C GLU A 227 14.79 12.75 1.98
N PRO A 228 15.79 11.86 2.11
CA PRO A 228 15.60 10.45 1.78
C PRO A 228 14.48 9.81 2.60
N LEU A 229 13.66 9.01 1.96
CA LEU A 229 12.59 8.26 2.58
C LEU A 229 12.80 6.77 2.34
N THR A 230 12.65 5.97 3.40
CA THR A 230 12.81 4.53 3.34
C THR A 230 11.52 3.80 3.01
N ALA A 231 11.66 2.61 2.44
CA ALA A 231 10.56 1.67 2.18
C ALA A 231 9.44 2.23 1.27
N ILE A 232 9.83 3.00 0.26
CA ILE A 232 8.95 3.33 -0.87
C ILE A 232 8.79 2.07 -1.71
N ALA A 233 7.54 1.60 -1.87
CA ALA A 233 7.27 0.36 -2.58
C ALA A 233 6.33 0.59 -3.77
N PRO A 234 6.65 0.06 -4.96
CA PRO A 234 5.73 0.04 -6.09
C PRO A 234 4.39 -0.62 -5.72
N GLY A 235 3.30 -0.10 -6.27
CA GLY A 235 1.93 -0.54 -5.97
C GLY A 235 1.31 0.11 -4.73
N GLN A 236 2.07 0.80 -3.89
CA GLN A 236 1.53 1.61 -2.80
C GLN A 236 1.08 2.99 -3.29
N ALA A 237 0.15 3.62 -2.56
CA ALA A 237 -0.24 5.00 -2.81
C ALA A 237 0.73 5.99 -2.17
N ALA A 238 0.84 7.17 -2.80
CA ALA A 238 1.36 8.38 -2.18
C ALA A 238 0.27 9.46 -2.20
N ALA A 239 0.05 10.15 -1.09
CA ALA A 239 -0.91 11.23 -0.95
C ALA A 239 -0.22 12.55 -0.63
N PHE A 240 -0.75 13.64 -1.18
CA PHE A 240 -0.17 14.99 -1.12
C PHE A 240 -1.01 15.91 -0.26
N TYR A 241 -0.34 16.68 0.59
CA TYR A 241 -0.98 17.60 1.51
C TYR A 241 -0.28 18.96 1.50
N LYS A 242 -1.07 20.01 1.73
CA LYS A 242 -0.58 21.37 2.01
C LYS A 242 -1.61 22.11 2.86
N ASP A 243 -1.17 22.85 3.85
CA ASP A 243 -2.03 23.63 4.75
C ASP A 243 -3.17 22.79 5.39
N GLY A 244 -2.91 21.52 5.71
CA GLY A 244 -3.91 20.60 6.25
C GLY A 244 -4.92 20.05 5.25
N LEU A 245 -4.80 20.39 3.96
CA LEU A 245 -5.69 19.96 2.88
C LEU A 245 -5.08 18.79 2.11
N LEU A 246 -5.88 17.77 1.84
CA LEU A 246 -5.54 16.71 0.88
C LEU A 246 -5.64 17.27 -0.53
N LEU A 247 -4.50 17.29 -1.24
CA LEU A 247 -4.41 17.82 -2.60
C LEU A 247 -4.52 16.75 -3.68
N GLY A 248 -4.43 15.48 -3.31
CA GLY A 248 -4.47 14.37 -4.24
C GLY A 248 -3.44 13.29 -3.94
N GLY A 249 -3.07 12.53 -4.96
CA GLY A 249 -2.10 11.44 -4.84
C GLY A 249 -2.01 10.59 -6.11
N GLY A 250 -1.39 9.42 -5.99
CA GLY A 250 -1.26 8.45 -7.08
C GLY A 250 -0.65 7.14 -6.60
N ILE A 251 -0.52 6.19 -7.52
CA ILE A 251 0.08 4.87 -7.26
C ILE A 251 1.55 4.89 -7.66
N ILE A 252 2.43 4.55 -6.74
CA ILE A 252 3.88 4.47 -6.96
C ILE A 252 4.19 3.36 -7.95
N VAL A 253 4.93 3.67 -9.01
CA VAL A 253 5.40 2.69 -10.01
C VAL A 253 6.88 2.40 -9.87
N ASN A 254 7.67 3.40 -9.48
CA ASN A 254 9.11 3.28 -9.30
C ASN A 254 9.63 4.29 -8.25
N ALA A 255 10.82 4.03 -7.70
CA ALA A 255 11.54 4.93 -6.80
C ALA A 255 13.06 4.70 -6.88
N ARG A 256 13.84 5.76 -6.73
CA ARG A 256 15.31 5.69 -6.68
C ARG A 256 15.92 6.69 -5.71
#